data_67405edce83e5a4a9683dfc0280386c4
#
_entry.id   67405edce83e5a4a9683dfc0280386c4
#
_cell.length_a   1.000
_cell.length_b   1.000
_cell.length_c   1.000
_cell.angle_alpha   90.00
_cell.angle_beta   90.00
_cell.angle_gamma   90.00
#
_symmetry.space_group_name_H-M   'P 1'
#
loop_
_entity.id
_entity.type
_entity.pdbx_description
1 polymer ?
#
loop_
_entity_poly.entity_id
_entity_poly.type
_entity_poly.pdbx_seq_one_letter_code
_entity_poly.pdbx_strand_id
1 'polypeptide(L)'
;MHTDALGKSISVDDYVAFPQANRLMIGKVAKLSNKMLIIEAVIKKRVNRRTGEYVETYRKYPKDSVVVDKDAGLTMYVIRHS
;
A
#
# COMPACT_ATOMS: atom_id res chain seq x y z
N MET A 1 -12.71 -0.12 -14.81
CA MET A 1 -12.79 -0.45 -13.38
C MET A 1 -11.65 -1.40 -13.02
N HIS A 2 -10.91 -1.09 -11.97
CA HIS A 2 -9.80 -1.96 -11.54
C HIS A 2 -10.28 -2.96 -10.49
N THR A 3 -9.82 -4.19 -10.60
CA THR A 3 -10.07 -5.23 -9.61
C THR A 3 -8.74 -5.77 -9.09
N ASP A 4 -8.73 -6.17 -7.82
CA ASP A 4 -7.55 -6.75 -7.20
C ASP A 4 -7.35 -8.22 -7.61
N ALA A 5 -6.35 -8.89 -7.02
CA ALA A 5 -6.04 -10.29 -7.32
C ALA A 5 -7.20 -11.25 -7.00
N LEU A 6 -8.11 -10.85 -6.11
CA LEU A 6 -9.27 -11.65 -5.71
C LEU A 6 -10.56 -11.23 -6.43
N GLY A 7 -10.49 -10.29 -7.38
CA GLY A 7 -11.63 -9.80 -8.13
C GLY A 7 -12.44 -8.72 -7.42
N LYS A 8 -11.95 -8.18 -6.33
CA LYS A 8 -12.63 -7.11 -5.59
C LYS A 8 -12.35 -5.76 -6.25
N SER A 9 -13.35 -4.90 -6.37
CA SER A 9 -13.21 -3.57 -6.95
C SER A 9 -12.29 -2.70 -6.10
N ILE A 10 -11.44 -1.91 -6.77
CA ILE A 10 -10.51 -1.00 -6.12
C ILE A 10 -10.97 0.43 -6.39
N SER A 11 -11.03 1.23 -5.32
CA SER A 11 -11.38 2.65 -5.39
C SER A 11 -10.27 3.51 -4.80
N VAL A 12 -10.24 4.79 -5.16
CA VAL A 12 -9.35 5.75 -4.50
C VAL A 12 -9.67 5.77 -3.01
N ASP A 13 -8.63 5.91 -2.20
CA ASP A 13 -8.64 5.84 -0.73
C ASP A 13 -8.77 4.44 -0.14
N ASP A 14 -8.89 3.39 -0.96
CA ASP A 14 -8.81 2.02 -0.47
C ASP A 14 -7.39 1.69 -0.02
N TYR A 15 -7.28 0.84 1.00
CA TYR A 15 -6.01 0.27 1.40
C TYR A 15 -5.78 -1.04 0.67
N VAL A 16 -4.57 -1.21 0.16
CA VAL A 16 -4.18 -2.42 -0.57
C VAL A 16 -2.87 -2.98 -0.04
N ALA A 17 -2.77 -4.29 -0.01
CA ALA A 17 -1.52 -5.00 0.24
C ALA A 17 -0.90 -5.37 -1.11
N PHE A 18 0.40 -5.17 -1.24
CA PHE A 18 1.12 -5.45 -2.49
C PHE A 18 2.56 -5.89 -2.19
N PRO A 19 3.16 -6.74 -3.06
CA PRO A 19 4.54 -7.14 -2.90
C PRO A 19 5.50 -6.04 -3.35
N GLN A 20 6.54 -5.81 -2.58
CA GLN A 20 7.60 -4.87 -2.92
C GLN A 20 8.92 -5.32 -2.30
N ALA A 21 9.94 -5.57 -3.13
CA ALA A 21 11.28 -5.95 -2.68
C ALA A 21 11.27 -7.10 -1.66
N ASN A 22 10.60 -8.20 -1.99
CA ASN A 22 10.44 -9.39 -1.13
C ASN A 22 9.67 -9.13 0.18
N ARG A 23 8.93 -8.05 0.25
CA ARG A 23 8.08 -7.70 1.39
C ARG A 23 6.64 -7.52 0.95
N LEU A 24 5.73 -7.76 1.88
CA LEU A 24 4.35 -7.37 1.71
C LEU A 24 4.19 -5.98 2.32
N MET A 25 3.78 -5.02 1.50
CA MET A 25 3.54 -3.65 1.94
C MET A 25 2.06 -3.33 1.87
N ILE A 26 1.65 -2.38 2.69
CA ILE A 26 0.29 -1.86 2.68
C ILE A 26 0.36 -0.37 2.43
N GLY A 27 -0.45 0.10 1.49
CA GLY A 27 -0.55 1.50 1.16
C GLY A 27 -1.97 1.89 0.83
N LYS A 28 -2.17 3.20 0.67
CA LYS A 28 -3.46 3.78 0.31
C LYS A 28 -3.44 4.13 -1.17
N VAL A 29 -4.49 3.77 -1.87
CA VAL A 29 -4.63 4.11 -3.29
C VAL A 29 -4.88 5.61 -3.42
N ALA A 30 -3.91 6.33 -3.98
CA ALA A 30 -4.01 7.77 -4.18
C ALA A 30 -4.69 8.12 -5.50
N LYS A 31 -4.47 7.30 -6.53
CA LYS A 31 -5.01 7.56 -7.86
C LYS A 31 -5.14 6.25 -8.64
N LEU A 32 -6.11 6.20 -9.52
CA LEU A 32 -6.28 5.11 -10.48
C LEU A 32 -5.88 5.62 -11.87
N SER A 33 -4.88 5.00 -12.47
CA SER A 33 -4.55 5.24 -13.87
C SER A 33 -5.19 4.16 -14.75
N ASN A 34 -5.05 4.28 -16.08
CA ASN A 34 -5.70 3.34 -17.00
C ASN A 34 -5.33 1.87 -16.77
N LYS A 35 -4.09 1.61 -16.36
CA LYS A 35 -3.59 0.24 -16.20
C LYS A 35 -3.00 -0.05 -14.84
N MET A 36 -2.75 0.96 -14.01
CA MET A 36 -2.01 0.80 -12.78
C MET A 36 -2.66 1.55 -11.63
N LEU A 37 -2.36 1.09 -10.41
CA LEU A 37 -2.66 1.80 -9.18
C LEU A 37 -1.47 2.67 -8.81
N ILE A 38 -1.76 3.88 -8.37
CA ILE A 38 -0.77 4.75 -7.74
C ILE A 38 -1.03 4.70 -6.24
N ILE A 39 -0.09 4.12 -5.50
CA ILE A 39 -0.24 3.79 -4.09
C ILE A 39 0.74 4.62 -3.28
N GLU A 40 0.26 5.25 -2.21
CA GLU A 40 1.11 5.96 -1.25
C GLU A 40 1.27 5.09 -0.01
N ALA A 41 2.53 4.83 0.35
CA ALA A 41 2.85 4.07 1.55
C ALA A 41 3.75 4.90 2.45
N VAL A 42 3.47 4.87 3.74
CA VAL A 42 4.29 5.56 4.75
C VAL A 42 5.43 4.64 5.15
N ILE A 43 6.65 5.14 4.98
CA ILE A 43 7.87 4.41 5.33
C ILE A 43 8.59 5.14 6.44
N LYS A 44 8.96 4.42 7.50
CA LYS A 44 9.80 4.97 8.55
C LYS A 44 11.25 4.64 8.24
N LYS A 45 12.06 5.67 8.06
CA LYS A 45 13.50 5.55 7.90
C LYS A 45 14.22 6.22 9.05
N ARG A 46 15.26 5.57 9.54
CA ARG A 46 16.17 6.17 10.51
C ARG A 46 17.41 6.69 9.76
N VAL A 47 17.57 8.01 9.76
CA VAL A 47 18.71 8.67 9.12
C VAL A 47 19.35 9.59 10.15
N ASN A 48 20.67 9.45 10.36
CA ASN A 48 21.43 10.31 11.26
C ASN A 48 20.85 10.42 12.69
N ARG A 49 20.46 9.28 13.27
CA ARG A 49 19.86 9.17 14.60
C ARG A 49 18.46 9.81 14.73
N ARG A 50 17.88 10.25 13.63
CA ARG A 50 16.51 10.77 13.61
C ARG A 50 15.60 9.76 12.92
N THR A 51 14.41 9.56 13.48
CA THR A 51 13.37 8.76 12.84
C THR A 51 12.45 9.71 12.09
N GLY A 52 12.35 9.53 10.78
CA GLY A 52 11.45 10.31 9.94
C GLY A 52 10.44 9.42 9.26
N GLU A 53 9.26 9.96 9.01
CA GLU A 53 8.25 9.31 8.17
C GLU A 53 8.33 9.90 6.78
N TYR A 54 8.40 9.03 5.79
CA TYR A 54 8.41 9.41 4.39
C TYR A 54 7.25 8.74 3.69
N VAL A 55 6.61 9.46 2.78
CA VAL A 55 5.59 8.90 1.91
C VAL A 55 6.27 8.57 0.59
N GLU A 56 6.24 7.29 0.21
CA GLU A 56 6.72 6.86 -1.10
C GLU A 56 5.54 6.46 -1.97
N THR A 57 5.66 6.74 -3.25
CA THR A 57 4.64 6.42 -4.24
C THR A 57 5.07 5.20 -5.04
N TYR A 58 4.19 4.22 -5.13
CA TYR A 58 4.41 3.00 -5.90
C TYR A 58 3.38 2.87 -6.99
N ARG A 59 3.81 2.33 -8.13
CA ARG A 59 2.93 1.97 -9.24
C ARG A 59 2.85 0.47 -9.31
N LYS A 60 1.65 -0.07 -9.16
CA LYS A 60 1.41 -1.52 -9.18
C LYS A 60 0.21 -1.86 -10.05
N TYR A 61 0.27 -3.02 -10.67
CA TYR A 61 -0.90 -3.53 -11.39
C TYR A 61 -1.97 -3.94 -10.38
N PRO A 62 -3.25 -3.68 -10.69
CA PRO A 62 -4.34 -4.06 -9.77
C PRO A 62 -4.31 -5.53 -9.38
N LYS A 63 -3.99 -6.41 -10.31
CA LYS A 63 -3.95 -7.86 -10.06
C LYS A 63 -2.80 -8.30 -9.14
N ASP A 64 -1.83 -7.43 -8.89
CA ASP A 64 -0.73 -7.70 -7.97
C ASP A 64 -1.02 -7.19 -6.56
N SER A 65 -2.23 -6.70 -6.32
CA SER A 65 -2.63 -6.13 -5.03
C SER A 65 -3.86 -6.84 -4.49
N VAL A 66 -4.09 -6.70 -3.18
CA VAL A 66 -5.30 -7.20 -2.51
C VAL A 66 -5.86 -6.06 -1.68
N VAL A 67 -7.14 -5.75 -1.88
CA VAL A 67 -7.83 -4.74 -1.05
C VAL A 67 -7.96 -5.30 0.36
N VAL A 68 -7.56 -4.51 1.34
CA VAL A 68 -7.66 -4.87 2.76
C VAL A 68 -8.49 -3.84 3.48
N ASP A 69 -9.10 -4.24 4.58
CA ASP A 69 -9.83 -3.30 5.43
C ASP A 69 -8.87 -2.32 6.07
N LYS A 70 -9.31 -1.09 6.24
CA LYS A 70 -8.51 -0.04 6.87
C LYS A 70 -7.96 -0.49 8.23
N ASP A 71 -8.79 -1.11 9.05
CA ASP A 71 -8.39 -1.57 10.37
C ASP A 71 -7.39 -2.73 10.29
N ALA A 72 -7.58 -3.66 9.36
CA ALA A 72 -6.62 -4.74 9.13
C ALA A 72 -5.28 -4.20 8.64
N GLY A 73 -5.29 -3.21 7.74
CA GLY A 73 -4.10 -2.54 7.27
C GLY A 73 -3.32 -1.87 8.38
N LEU A 74 -4.01 -1.15 9.26
CA LEU A 74 -3.39 -0.50 10.41
C LEU A 74 -2.84 -1.54 11.40
N THR A 75 -3.55 -2.63 11.64
CA THR A 75 -3.10 -3.70 12.51
C THR A 75 -1.81 -4.34 11.99
N MET A 76 -1.75 -4.65 10.70
CA MET A 76 -0.54 -5.19 10.09
C MET A 76 0.63 -4.21 10.17
N TYR A 77 0.36 -2.93 9.99
CA TYR A 77 1.36 -1.89 10.12
C TYR A 77 1.94 -1.84 11.54
N VAL A 78 1.09 -1.86 12.55
CA VAL A 78 1.50 -1.86 13.96
C VAL A 78 2.33 -3.10 14.29
N ILE A 79 1.90 -4.28 13.85
CA ILE A 79 2.64 -5.54 14.09
C ILE A 79 4.04 -5.49 13.50
N ARG A 80 4.20 -4.89 12.31
CA ARG A 80 5.51 -4.81 11.65
C ARG A 80 6.48 -3.85 12.31
N HIS A 81 5.96 -2.85 13.00
CA HIS A 81 6.77 -1.79 13.61
C HIS A 81 6.86 -1.88 15.14
N SER A 82 6.24 -2.89 15.72
CA SER A 82 6.33 -3.14 17.16
C SER A 82 7.55 -3.97 17.54
#